data_c12c4d8a914804de52cfba82260480f8
#
_entry.id   c12c4d8a914804de52cfba82260480f8
#
_cell.length_a   1.000
_cell.length_b   1.000
_cell.length_c   1.000
_cell.angle_alpha   90.00
_cell.angle_beta   90.00
_cell.angle_gamma   90.00
#
_symmetry.space_group_name_H-M   'P 1'
#
loop_
_entity.id
_entity.type
_entity.pdbx_description
1 polymer ?
#
loop_
_entity_poly.entity_id
_entity_poly.type
_entity_poly.pdbx_seq_one_letter_code
_entity_poly.pdbx_strand_id
1 'polypeptide(L)'
;MLFRPYYQQLKLENECISLRIPENIIFAPDKKNNYMSNPLFNIQYGLFVITTSDGGRDNGCISNTIAQVAMQPDHISVALNKGNLTTELIQRSRRFTASIISEAADFELFKHFGFQSGREVDKFADFKDCRRVANGTMAVTRGTNAYISVEVEQIVDLGSHFLFIGPVTEAEVLNEVPSATYSYYMEHIKPKPQPVGQTAEGKTIWRCTICGYEYVGEELPEDFICPICKHPASDFEKIGGDNVIIGSR
;
A
#
# COMPACT_ATOMS: atom_id res chain seq x y z
N MET A 1 -51.06 5.16 11.82
CA MET A 1 -50.57 4.35 10.68
C MET A 1 -49.15 3.96 10.96
N LEU A 2 -48.93 2.71 11.42
CA LEU A 2 -47.67 2.21 11.95
C LEU A 2 -46.92 1.51 10.83
N PHE A 3 -45.73 2.01 10.44
CA PHE A 3 -44.80 1.27 9.60
C PHE A 3 -43.94 0.40 10.53
N ARG A 4 -44.08 -0.91 10.44
CA ARG A 4 -43.15 -1.90 10.99
C ARG A 4 -42.06 -2.16 9.92
N PRO A 5 -40.77 -2.17 10.26
CA PRO A 5 -39.74 -2.66 9.35
C PRO A 5 -39.73 -4.20 9.39
N TYR A 6 -39.80 -4.80 8.22
CA TYR A 6 -39.59 -6.22 7.99
C TYR A 6 -38.06 -6.50 8.08
N TYR A 7 -37.61 -7.03 9.20
CA TYR A 7 -36.35 -7.73 9.27
C TYR A 7 -36.59 -9.22 9.23
N GLN A 8 -36.47 -9.84 8.06
CA GLN A 8 -36.28 -11.27 7.95
C GLN A 8 -34.82 -11.60 8.24
N GLN A 9 -34.60 -12.36 9.31
CA GLN A 9 -33.32 -13.00 9.61
C GLN A 9 -32.99 -14.02 8.51
N LEU A 10 -32.06 -13.69 7.62
CA LEU A 10 -31.36 -14.68 6.82
C LEU A 10 -30.15 -15.15 7.64
N LYS A 11 -30.23 -16.33 8.22
CA LYS A 11 -29.07 -17.11 8.63
C LYS A 11 -28.33 -17.49 7.36
N LEU A 12 -27.24 -16.78 7.08
CA LEU A 12 -26.26 -17.20 6.08
C LEU A 12 -25.24 -18.08 6.80
N GLU A 13 -25.28 -19.36 6.47
CA GLU A 13 -24.20 -20.30 6.75
C GLU A 13 -22.92 -19.82 6.07
N ASN A 14 -21.76 -20.07 6.69
CA ASN A 14 -20.42 -19.67 6.24
C ASN A 14 -20.05 -20.29 4.88
N GLU A 15 -20.61 -19.79 3.78
CA GLU A 15 -20.14 -20.12 2.44
C GLU A 15 -19.28 -18.98 1.90
N CYS A 16 -18.03 -19.32 1.61
CA CYS A 16 -17.10 -18.45 0.88
C CYS A 16 -17.70 -18.19 -0.52
N ILE A 17 -18.21 -16.98 -0.76
CA ILE A 17 -18.74 -16.61 -2.08
C ILE A 17 -17.57 -16.49 -3.03
N SER A 18 -17.33 -17.54 -3.80
CA SER A 18 -16.41 -17.51 -4.94
C SER A 18 -17.08 -16.79 -6.09
N LEU A 19 -16.80 -15.51 -6.27
CA LEU A 19 -17.19 -14.77 -7.46
C LEU A 19 -16.30 -15.27 -8.63
N ARG A 20 -16.86 -16.07 -9.53
CA ARG A 20 -16.22 -16.38 -10.81
C ARG A 20 -16.21 -15.11 -11.66
N ILE A 21 -15.04 -14.51 -11.83
CA ILE A 21 -14.82 -13.45 -12.80
C ILE A 21 -14.93 -14.12 -14.19
N PRO A 22 -15.74 -13.60 -15.13
CA PRO A 22 -15.80 -14.13 -16.50
C PRO A 22 -14.41 -14.05 -17.12
N GLU A 23 -13.96 -15.15 -17.74
CA GLU A 23 -12.63 -15.29 -18.37
C GLU A 23 -12.39 -14.32 -19.57
N ASN A 24 -13.35 -13.48 -19.91
CA ASN A 24 -13.31 -12.66 -21.12
C ASN A 24 -12.99 -11.17 -20.88
N ILE A 25 -12.55 -10.77 -19.69
CA ILE A 25 -11.99 -9.43 -19.50
C ILE A 25 -10.49 -9.52 -19.79
N ILE A 26 -10.15 -9.63 -21.08
CA ILE A 26 -8.77 -9.47 -21.56
C ILE A 26 -8.51 -7.97 -21.61
N PHE A 27 -7.89 -7.42 -20.56
CA PHE A 27 -7.13 -6.20 -20.71
C PHE A 27 -5.89 -6.58 -21.53
N ALA A 28 -5.93 -6.34 -22.84
CA ALA A 28 -4.76 -6.46 -23.67
C ALA A 28 -3.68 -5.54 -23.10
N PRO A 29 -2.47 -6.03 -22.77
CA PRO A 29 -1.40 -5.16 -22.35
C PRO A 29 -0.99 -4.32 -23.56
N ASP A 30 -1.39 -3.06 -23.59
CA ASP A 30 -0.90 -2.10 -24.57
C ASP A 30 0.60 -1.89 -24.28
N LYS A 31 1.45 -2.44 -25.17
CA LYS A 31 2.90 -2.44 -25.06
C LYS A 31 3.56 -1.07 -25.27
N LYS A 32 2.81 0.01 -25.18
CA LYS A 32 3.34 1.37 -25.20
C LYS A 32 3.07 2.03 -23.85
N ASN A 33 4.14 2.22 -23.12
CA ASN A 33 4.27 2.96 -21.87
C ASN A 33 3.49 4.29 -21.92
N ASN A 34 2.19 4.27 -21.64
CA ASN A 34 1.41 5.48 -21.50
C ASN A 34 0.70 5.44 -20.14
N TYR A 35 1.48 5.72 -19.08
CA TYR A 35 1.00 5.87 -17.71
C TYR A 35 -0.19 6.84 -17.62
N MET A 36 -0.28 7.78 -18.57
CA MET A 36 -1.34 8.79 -18.64
C MET A 36 -2.65 8.30 -19.27
N SER A 37 -2.71 7.12 -19.88
CA SER A 37 -3.90 6.61 -20.58
C SER A 37 -4.73 5.60 -19.78
N ASN A 38 -4.25 5.14 -18.62
CA ASN A 38 -5.04 4.23 -17.79
C ASN A 38 -5.91 5.01 -16.79
N PRO A 39 -7.25 5.00 -16.96
CA PRO A 39 -8.17 5.75 -16.10
C PRO A 39 -8.12 5.33 -14.63
N LEU A 40 -7.57 4.15 -14.30
CA LEU A 40 -7.40 3.70 -12.91
C LEU A 40 -6.42 4.58 -12.13
N PHE A 41 -5.50 5.28 -12.80
CA PHE A 41 -4.60 6.23 -12.13
C PHE A 41 -5.27 7.56 -11.76
N ASN A 42 -6.50 7.80 -12.24
CA ASN A 42 -7.29 8.96 -11.82
C ASN A 42 -8.06 8.73 -10.52
N ILE A 43 -8.07 7.50 -9.99
CA ILE A 43 -8.65 7.21 -8.68
C ILE A 43 -7.78 7.86 -7.61
N GLN A 44 -8.40 8.70 -6.76
CA GLN A 44 -7.70 9.34 -5.65
C GLN A 44 -7.65 8.40 -4.44
N TYR A 45 -6.48 8.28 -3.86
CA TYR A 45 -6.25 7.44 -2.69
C TYR A 45 -5.62 8.24 -1.55
N GLY A 46 -6.01 7.93 -0.32
CA GLY A 46 -5.22 8.22 0.87
C GLY A 46 -4.05 7.26 1.00
N LEU A 47 -3.25 7.43 2.05
CA LEU A 47 -2.12 6.55 2.38
C LEU A 47 -2.18 6.15 3.85
N PHE A 48 -1.87 4.89 4.13
CA PHE A 48 -2.07 4.29 5.44
C PHE A 48 -0.95 3.33 5.80
N VAL A 49 -0.58 3.28 7.08
CA VAL A 49 0.14 2.15 7.64
C VAL A 49 -0.88 1.17 8.20
N ILE A 50 -1.00 0.00 7.61
CA ILE A 50 -1.86 -1.07 8.10
C ILE A 50 -1.04 -1.97 9.01
N THR A 51 -1.49 -2.15 10.23
CA THR A 51 -0.81 -2.97 11.24
C THR A 51 -1.72 -4.08 11.74
N THR A 52 -1.13 -5.16 12.17
CA THR A 52 -1.81 -6.27 12.85
C THR A 52 -0.87 -6.97 13.82
N SER A 53 -1.44 -7.76 14.71
CA SER A 53 -0.71 -8.60 15.67
C SER A 53 -1.33 -9.99 15.73
N ASP A 54 -0.51 -11.02 15.61
CA ASP A 54 -0.91 -12.41 15.72
C ASP A 54 0.16 -13.22 16.50
N GLY A 55 -0.27 -13.93 17.56
CA GLY A 55 0.63 -14.74 18.38
C GLY A 55 1.79 -13.95 19.02
N GLY A 56 1.60 -12.66 19.30
CA GLY A 56 2.65 -11.77 19.84
C GLY A 56 3.60 -11.19 18.79
N ARG A 57 3.40 -11.49 17.51
CA ARG A 57 4.15 -10.91 16.40
C ARG A 57 3.38 -9.73 15.81
N ASP A 58 3.96 -8.54 15.92
CA ASP A 58 3.46 -7.34 15.25
C ASP A 58 4.02 -7.24 13.83
N ASN A 59 3.22 -6.78 12.91
CA ASN A 59 3.68 -6.47 11.55
C ASN A 59 2.83 -5.36 10.93
N GLY A 60 3.38 -4.70 9.89
CA GLY A 60 2.66 -3.66 9.16
C GLY A 60 3.15 -3.50 7.73
N CYS A 61 2.31 -2.89 6.91
CA CYS A 61 2.63 -2.53 5.53
C CYS A 61 1.96 -1.20 5.15
N ILE A 62 2.45 -0.58 4.08
CA ILE A 62 1.78 0.57 3.46
C ILE A 62 0.64 0.08 2.57
N SER A 63 -0.49 0.75 2.63
CA SER A 63 -1.63 0.55 1.73
C SER A 63 -2.28 1.89 1.37
N ASN A 64 -2.93 1.92 0.20
CA ASN A 64 -3.72 3.06 -0.29
C ASN A 64 -5.19 2.70 -0.53
N THR A 65 -5.64 1.51 -0.14
CA THR A 65 -6.94 0.94 -0.52
C THR A 65 -7.97 0.95 0.61
N ILE A 66 -7.80 1.81 1.62
CA ILE A 66 -8.81 2.00 2.68
C ILE A 66 -10.00 2.80 2.15
N ALA A 67 -11.19 2.32 2.48
CA ALA A 67 -12.43 3.07 2.28
C ALA A 67 -13.42 2.81 3.41
N GLN A 68 -14.17 3.85 3.82
CA GLN A 68 -15.38 3.69 4.62
C GLN A 68 -16.48 3.15 3.69
N VAL A 69 -17.12 2.04 4.06
CA VAL A 69 -18.12 1.35 3.24
C VAL A 69 -19.51 1.32 3.87
N ALA A 70 -19.63 1.67 5.14
CA ALA A 70 -20.90 1.86 5.83
C ALA A 70 -20.75 2.86 6.99
N MET A 71 -21.86 3.45 7.47
CA MET A 71 -21.88 4.50 8.50
C MET A 71 -22.69 4.12 9.74
N GLN A 72 -23.50 3.08 9.72
CA GLN A 72 -24.32 2.65 10.86
C GLN A 72 -24.46 1.14 10.90
N PRO A 73 -23.54 0.42 11.59
CA PRO A 73 -22.30 0.93 12.19
C PRO A 73 -21.23 1.29 11.16
N ASP A 74 -20.25 2.11 11.57
CA ASP A 74 -19.12 2.46 10.72
C ASP A 74 -18.35 1.19 10.33
N HIS A 75 -18.20 0.95 9.02
CA HIS A 75 -17.39 -0.15 8.48
C HIS A 75 -16.30 0.39 7.56
N ILE A 76 -15.14 -0.22 7.70
CA ILE A 76 -13.97 0.06 6.88
C ILE A 76 -13.63 -1.19 6.06
N SER A 77 -13.22 -0.96 4.81
CA SER A 77 -12.62 -1.99 3.97
C SER A 77 -11.16 -1.68 3.67
N VAL A 78 -10.32 -2.71 3.49
CA VAL A 78 -8.96 -2.62 2.96
C VAL A 78 -8.65 -3.80 2.06
N ALA A 79 -8.09 -3.55 0.88
CA ALA A 79 -7.59 -4.59 -0.01
C ALA A 79 -6.07 -4.71 0.13
N LEU A 80 -5.56 -5.91 0.47
CA LEU A 80 -4.13 -6.17 0.64
C LEU A 80 -3.67 -7.32 -0.25
N ASN A 81 -2.48 -7.16 -0.82
CA ASN A 81 -1.85 -8.20 -1.64
C ASN A 81 -1.63 -9.49 -0.84
N LYS A 82 -1.98 -10.64 -1.43
CA LYS A 82 -1.85 -11.96 -0.79
C LYS A 82 -0.42 -12.34 -0.41
N GLY A 83 0.59 -11.80 -1.11
CA GLY A 83 2.00 -12.03 -0.80
C GLY A 83 2.51 -11.33 0.46
N ASN A 84 1.77 -10.36 1.00
CA ASN A 84 2.19 -9.63 2.19
C ASN A 84 2.00 -10.45 3.46
N LEU A 85 3.03 -10.48 4.33
CA LEU A 85 2.90 -11.11 5.64
C LEU A 85 1.77 -10.48 6.47
N THR A 86 1.58 -9.15 6.40
CA THR A 86 0.48 -8.46 7.06
C THR A 86 -0.87 -9.07 6.71
N THR A 87 -1.08 -9.40 5.44
CA THR A 87 -2.31 -10.04 4.93
C THR A 87 -2.55 -11.40 5.59
N GLU A 88 -1.53 -12.25 5.67
CA GLU A 88 -1.63 -13.56 6.31
C GLU A 88 -1.93 -13.43 7.82
N LEU A 89 -1.28 -12.48 8.48
CA LEU A 89 -1.52 -12.23 9.91
C LEU A 89 -2.95 -11.72 10.15
N ILE A 90 -3.50 -10.83 9.30
CA ILE A 90 -4.88 -10.35 9.41
C ILE A 90 -5.89 -11.48 9.18
N GLN A 91 -5.63 -12.40 8.24
CA GLN A 91 -6.51 -13.55 8.03
C GLN A 91 -6.67 -14.41 9.29
N ARG A 92 -5.60 -14.54 10.09
CA ARG A 92 -5.61 -15.32 11.33
C ARG A 92 -6.13 -14.52 12.52
N SER A 93 -5.63 -13.30 12.71
CA SER A 93 -5.95 -12.45 13.87
C SER A 93 -7.33 -11.81 13.79
N ARG A 94 -7.87 -11.68 12.57
CA ARG A 94 -9.16 -11.00 12.28
C ARG A 94 -9.21 -9.56 12.79
N ARG A 95 -8.10 -8.85 12.81
CA ARG A 95 -8.02 -7.46 13.27
C ARG A 95 -6.89 -6.70 12.62
N PHE A 96 -7.09 -5.41 12.45
CA PHE A 96 -6.05 -4.50 12.00
C PHE A 96 -6.28 -3.09 12.55
N THR A 97 -5.24 -2.27 12.51
CA THR A 97 -5.33 -0.82 12.69
C THR A 97 -4.76 -0.13 11.45
N ALA A 98 -5.47 0.86 10.96
CA ALA A 98 -5.05 1.75 9.88
C ALA A 98 -4.64 3.09 10.48
N SER A 99 -3.35 3.42 10.46
CA SER A 99 -2.85 4.75 10.81
C SER A 99 -2.79 5.60 9.54
N ILE A 100 -3.51 6.73 9.55
CA ILE A 100 -3.65 7.63 8.40
C ILE A 100 -2.39 8.46 8.27
N ILE A 101 -1.66 8.32 7.18
CA ILE A 101 -0.42 9.05 6.92
C ILE A 101 -0.75 10.52 6.63
N SER A 102 -0.02 11.42 7.29
CA SER A 102 -0.16 12.86 7.13
C SER A 102 0.89 13.45 6.19
N GLU A 103 0.70 14.69 5.78
CA GLU A 103 1.66 15.44 4.96
C GLU A 103 2.99 15.71 5.69
N ALA A 104 3.04 15.51 7.02
CA ALA A 104 4.29 15.57 7.79
C ALA A 104 5.13 14.28 7.75
N ALA A 105 4.66 13.24 7.04
CA ALA A 105 5.41 12.00 6.91
C ALA A 105 6.66 12.20 6.03
N ASP A 106 7.75 11.56 6.43
CA ASP A 106 8.97 11.47 5.64
C ASP A 106 9.03 10.15 4.83
N PHE A 107 9.95 10.07 3.89
CA PHE A 107 10.13 8.88 3.06
C PHE A 107 10.63 7.67 3.86
N GLU A 108 11.27 7.88 5.02
CA GLU A 108 11.75 6.81 5.89
C GLU A 108 10.60 5.96 6.44
N LEU A 109 9.43 6.57 6.71
CA LEU A 109 8.23 5.83 7.09
C LEU A 109 7.81 4.83 6.01
N PHE A 110 7.85 5.28 4.74
CA PHE A 110 7.53 4.42 3.59
C PHE A 110 8.55 3.32 3.38
N LYS A 111 9.84 3.60 3.53
CA LYS A 111 10.89 2.58 3.48
C LYS A 111 10.68 1.53 4.55
N HIS A 112 10.41 1.98 5.77
CA HIS A 112 10.26 1.10 6.93
C HIS A 112 9.09 0.13 6.78
N PHE A 113 7.91 0.61 6.40
CA PHE A 113 6.72 -0.23 6.31
C PHE A 113 6.45 -0.78 4.91
N GLY A 114 6.91 -0.12 3.84
CA GLY A 114 6.60 -0.46 2.45
C GLY A 114 7.68 -1.26 1.73
N PHE A 115 8.98 -1.02 2.00
CA PHE A 115 10.08 -1.59 1.21
C PHE A 115 10.86 -2.70 1.92
N GLN A 116 10.41 -3.13 3.09
CA GLN A 116 10.98 -4.25 3.83
C GLN A 116 9.95 -5.35 3.99
N SER A 117 10.41 -6.61 3.89
CA SER A 117 9.56 -7.76 4.17
C SER A 117 9.52 -8.04 5.68
N GLY A 118 8.31 -8.10 6.26
CA GLY A 118 8.15 -8.54 7.65
C GLY A 118 8.53 -10.01 7.88
N ARG A 119 8.82 -10.78 6.81
CA ARG A 119 9.37 -12.13 6.92
C ARG A 119 10.87 -12.12 7.26
N GLU A 120 11.58 -11.07 6.84
CA GLU A 120 13.01 -10.91 6.97
C GLU A 120 13.39 -10.05 8.18
N VAL A 121 12.55 -9.04 8.49
CA VAL A 121 12.82 -8.10 9.59
C VAL A 121 11.62 -7.96 10.51
N ASP A 122 11.88 -7.75 11.80
CA ASP A 122 10.87 -7.30 12.76
C ASP A 122 10.75 -5.77 12.66
N LYS A 123 9.66 -5.31 12.06
CA LYS A 123 9.44 -3.87 11.82
C LYS A 123 9.13 -3.08 13.09
N PHE A 124 8.86 -3.76 14.21
CA PHE A 124 8.49 -3.11 15.47
C PHE A 124 9.56 -3.25 16.57
N ALA A 125 10.63 -4.05 16.37
CA ALA A 125 11.67 -4.26 17.37
C ALA A 125 12.28 -2.96 17.91
N ASP A 126 12.60 -2.00 17.01
CA ASP A 126 13.22 -0.71 17.35
C ASP A 126 12.33 0.49 16.99
N PHE A 127 11.11 0.27 16.51
CA PHE A 127 10.18 1.33 16.13
C PHE A 127 9.35 1.78 17.31
N LYS A 128 9.76 2.91 17.95
CA LYS A 128 9.16 3.43 19.18
C LYS A 128 7.97 4.37 18.95
N ASP A 129 7.83 4.91 17.75
CA ASP A 129 6.78 5.88 17.41
C ASP A 129 5.46 5.17 17.09
N CYS A 130 5.03 4.33 18.00
CA CYS A 130 3.79 3.58 17.93
C CYS A 130 3.25 3.31 19.34
N ARG A 131 1.97 3.00 19.44
CA ARG A 131 1.34 2.55 20.67
C ARG A 131 0.40 1.37 20.43
N ARG A 132 0.28 0.50 21.43
CA ARG A 132 -0.71 -0.59 21.37
C ARG A 132 -2.10 -0.03 21.65
N VAL A 133 -3.07 -0.41 20.82
CA VAL A 133 -4.47 0.01 20.91
C VAL A 133 -5.36 -1.13 21.41
N ALA A 134 -6.64 -0.83 21.67
CA ALA A 134 -7.54 -1.74 22.39
C ALA A 134 -7.70 -3.11 21.72
N ASN A 135 -7.72 -3.18 20.38
CA ASN A 135 -7.77 -4.46 19.67
C ASN A 135 -6.44 -5.24 19.66
N GLY A 136 -5.42 -4.76 20.38
CA GLY A 136 -4.12 -5.41 20.55
C GLY A 136 -3.15 -5.25 19.38
N THR A 137 -3.47 -4.42 18.38
CA THR A 137 -2.54 -4.07 17.28
C THR A 137 -1.78 -2.78 17.60
N MET A 138 -0.92 -2.32 16.70
CA MET A 138 -0.13 -1.10 16.88
C MET A 138 -0.72 0.06 16.06
N ALA A 139 -1.00 1.20 16.69
CA ALA A 139 -1.17 2.47 15.99
C ALA A 139 0.20 3.14 15.82
N VAL A 140 0.56 3.45 14.58
CA VAL A 140 1.76 4.22 14.26
C VAL A 140 1.44 5.70 14.46
N THR A 141 2.30 6.42 15.21
CA THR A 141 2.09 7.82 15.57
C THR A 141 3.03 8.79 14.86
N ARG A 142 4.15 8.29 14.32
CA ARG A 142 5.09 9.09 13.51
C ARG A 142 4.53 9.33 12.12
N GLY A 143 4.43 10.58 11.70
CA GLY A 143 3.99 10.93 10.34
C GLY A 143 2.53 10.58 10.04
N THR A 144 1.70 10.42 11.08
CA THR A 144 0.27 10.12 10.97
C THR A 144 -0.56 11.14 11.72
N ASN A 145 -1.82 11.34 11.33
CA ASN A 145 -2.71 12.29 11.96
C ASN A 145 -3.91 11.67 12.66
N ALA A 146 -4.21 10.40 12.37
CA ALA A 146 -5.27 9.65 13.03
C ALA A 146 -5.03 8.14 12.88
N TYR A 147 -5.77 7.33 13.65
CA TYR A 147 -5.85 5.90 13.41
C TYR A 147 -7.27 5.38 13.58
N ILE A 148 -7.54 4.23 12.97
CA ILE A 148 -8.82 3.52 12.98
C ILE A 148 -8.52 2.04 13.20
N SER A 149 -9.08 1.45 14.26
CA SER A 149 -8.97 0.02 14.57
C SER A 149 -10.23 -0.71 14.11
N VAL A 150 -10.06 -1.89 13.55
CA VAL A 150 -11.11 -2.68 12.91
C VAL A 150 -11.02 -4.14 13.32
N GLU A 151 -12.16 -4.75 13.64
CA GLU A 151 -12.33 -6.20 13.74
C GLU A 151 -12.89 -6.73 12.42
N VAL A 152 -12.19 -7.70 11.82
CA VAL A 152 -12.54 -8.21 10.48
C VAL A 152 -13.68 -9.21 10.57
N GLU A 153 -14.81 -8.87 9.99
CA GLU A 153 -15.98 -9.76 9.87
C GLU A 153 -15.96 -10.55 8.56
N GLN A 154 -15.59 -9.90 7.46
CA GLN A 154 -15.62 -10.49 6.13
C GLN A 154 -14.25 -10.45 5.45
N ILE A 155 -13.93 -11.51 4.71
CA ILE A 155 -12.77 -11.61 3.85
C ILE A 155 -13.26 -12.07 2.49
N VAL A 156 -12.99 -11.26 1.44
CA VAL A 156 -13.34 -11.57 0.06
C VAL A 156 -12.07 -11.82 -0.74
N ASP A 157 -12.02 -12.94 -1.43
CA ASP A 157 -10.92 -13.28 -2.33
C ASP A 157 -11.10 -12.59 -3.69
N LEU A 158 -10.18 -11.69 -4.03
CA LEU A 158 -10.16 -10.94 -5.29
C LEU A 158 -9.07 -11.45 -6.27
N GLY A 159 -8.58 -12.68 -6.10
CA GLY A 159 -7.50 -13.26 -6.91
C GLY A 159 -6.12 -12.83 -6.39
N SER A 160 -5.62 -11.65 -6.72
CA SER A 160 -4.31 -11.15 -6.27
C SER A 160 -4.34 -10.55 -4.86
N HIS A 161 -5.50 -10.14 -4.36
CA HIS A 161 -5.70 -9.47 -3.07
C HIS A 161 -6.80 -10.15 -2.27
N PHE A 162 -6.77 -9.96 -0.95
CA PHE A 162 -7.93 -10.12 -0.10
C PHE A 162 -8.50 -8.76 0.27
N LEU A 163 -9.83 -8.63 0.18
CA LEU A 163 -10.56 -7.49 0.74
C LEU A 163 -11.04 -7.87 2.14
N PHE A 164 -10.60 -7.14 3.13
CA PHE A 164 -11.02 -7.25 4.52
C PHE A 164 -12.05 -6.17 4.81
N ILE A 165 -13.15 -6.55 5.46
CA ILE A 165 -14.23 -5.63 5.83
C ILE A 165 -14.61 -5.88 7.28
N GLY A 166 -14.83 -4.81 8.05
CA GLY A 166 -15.30 -4.93 9.42
C GLY A 166 -15.64 -3.60 10.07
N PRO A 167 -16.33 -3.66 11.22
CA PRO A 167 -16.71 -2.49 11.99
C PRO A 167 -15.49 -1.80 12.62
N VAL A 168 -15.59 -0.50 12.75
CA VAL A 168 -14.65 0.31 13.53
C VAL A 168 -14.89 0.05 15.01
N THR A 169 -13.82 -0.33 15.72
CA THR A 169 -13.86 -0.58 17.17
C THR A 169 -13.26 0.54 17.99
N GLU A 170 -12.31 1.29 17.39
CA GLU A 170 -11.65 2.43 18.03
C GLU A 170 -11.14 3.36 16.93
N ALA A 171 -11.24 4.67 17.15
CA ALA A 171 -10.64 5.65 16.28
C ALA A 171 -10.23 6.90 17.09
N GLU A 172 -9.10 7.52 16.70
CA GLU A 172 -8.61 8.73 17.38
C GLU A 172 -7.90 9.65 16.38
N VAL A 173 -8.14 10.94 16.50
CA VAL A 173 -7.39 11.99 15.82
C VAL A 173 -6.18 12.36 16.67
N LEU A 174 -4.97 12.24 16.12
CA LEU A 174 -3.71 12.50 16.82
C LEU A 174 -3.26 13.97 16.71
N ASN A 175 -3.53 14.58 15.57
CA ASN A 175 -3.20 15.97 15.28
C ASN A 175 -4.00 16.51 14.08
N GLU A 176 -3.85 17.80 13.76
CA GLU A 176 -4.59 18.51 12.71
C GLU A 176 -3.81 18.60 11.37
N VAL A 177 -2.64 17.94 11.24
CA VAL A 177 -1.89 17.95 9.97
C VAL A 177 -2.72 17.25 8.89
N PRO A 178 -2.86 17.82 7.68
CA PRO A 178 -3.63 17.21 6.60
C PRO A 178 -3.17 15.79 6.28
N SER A 179 -4.12 14.94 5.89
CA SER A 179 -3.81 13.58 5.44
C SER A 179 -3.14 13.61 4.07
N ALA A 180 -2.05 12.85 3.92
CA ALA A 180 -1.36 12.73 2.64
C ALA A 180 -2.20 11.91 1.65
N THR A 181 -2.39 12.45 0.45
CA THR A 181 -2.91 11.68 -0.70
C THR A 181 -1.77 10.96 -1.42
N TYR A 182 -2.11 9.98 -2.25
CA TYR A 182 -1.11 9.32 -3.11
C TYR A 182 -0.43 10.33 -4.05
N SER A 183 -1.17 11.32 -4.57
CA SER A 183 -0.62 12.41 -5.40
C SER A 183 0.37 13.26 -4.61
N TYR A 184 0.02 13.63 -3.38
CA TYR A 184 0.92 14.39 -2.50
C TYR A 184 2.23 13.62 -2.22
N TYR A 185 2.12 12.31 -1.94
CA TYR A 185 3.30 11.45 -1.77
C TYR A 185 4.22 11.47 -3.00
N MET A 186 3.65 11.31 -4.20
CA MET A 186 4.42 11.32 -5.45
C MET A 186 5.11 12.67 -5.72
N GLU A 187 4.48 13.79 -5.31
CA GLU A 187 4.97 15.14 -5.57
C GLU A 187 5.95 15.65 -4.52
N HIS A 188 5.74 15.30 -3.24
CA HIS A 188 6.41 15.95 -2.11
C HIS A 188 7.22 15.02 -1.21
N ILE A 189 6.83 13.76 -1.06
CA ILE A 189 7.48 12.84 -0.12
C ILE A 189 8.45 11.89 -0.84
N LYS A 190 7.99 11.29 -1.96
CA LYS A 190 8.83 10.37 -2.74
C LYS A 190 10.03 11.11 -3.30
N PRO A 191 11.27 10.61 -3.11
CA PRO A 191 12.44 11.21 -3.69
C PRO A 191 12.29 11.36 -5.21
N LYS A 192 12.43 12.58 -5.70
CA LYS A 192 12.44 12.83 -7.15
C LYS A 192 13.75 12.33 -7.72
N PRO A 193 13.73 11.75 -8.92
CA PRO A 193 14.96 11.51 -9.66
C PRO A 193 15.75 12.80 -9.74
N GLN A 194 16.95 12.83 -9.18
CA GLN A 194 17.86 13.95 -9.45
C GLN A 194 18.19 13.91 -10.94
N PRO A 195 18.19 15.04 -11.66
CA PRO A 195 18.74 15.08 -13.00
C PRO A 195 20.19 14.62 -12.86
N VAL A 196 20.50 13.47 -13.44
CA VAL A 196 21.87 12.95 -13.42
C VAL A 196 22.69 13.89 -14.28
N GLY A 197 23.47 14.75 -13.63
CA GLY A 197 24.61 15.34 -14.27
C GLY A 197 25.45 14.17 -14.82
N GLN A 198 25.90 14.27 -16.07
CA GLN A 198 26.79 13.29 -16.69
C GLN A 198 27.84 12.89 -15.64
N THR A 199 27.81 11.61 -15.23
CA THR A 199 28.94 11.09 -14.47
C THR A 199 30.15 11.28 -15.38
N ALA A 200 31.22 11.84 -14.85
CA ALA A 200 32.43 12.20 -15.61
C ALA A 200 33.09 11.00 -16.33
N GLU A 201 32.46 9.82 -16.37
CA GLU A 201 32.97 8.57 -16.88
C GLU A 201 32.08 7.86 -17.90
N GLY A 202 30.96 8.46 -18.39
CA GLY A 202 30.13 7.87 -19.44
C GLY A 202 29.41 6.55 -19.07
N LYS A 203 29.28 6.22 -17.77
CA LYS A 203 28.62 4.98 -17.34
C LYS A 203 27.11 5.08 -17.43
N THR A 204 26.48 4.02 -17.88
CA THR A 204 25.01 3.87 -17.87
C THR A 204 24.50 3.72 -16.45
N ILE A 205 23.41 4.42 -16.14
CA ILE A 205 22.70 4.30 -14.86
C ILE A 205 21.31 3.79 -15.11
N TRP A 206 20.91 2.78 -14.35
CA TRP A 206 19.57 2.23 -14.31
C TRP A 206 18.91 2.59 -13.01
N ARG A 207 17.72 3.19 -13.04
CA ARG A 207 17.00 3.64 -11.86
C ARG A 207 15.73 2.84 -11.68
N CYS A 208 15.54 2.31 -10.47
CA CYS A 208 14.27 1.71 -10.06
C CYS A 208 13.17 2.78 -10.03
N THR A 209 12.12 2.61 -10.84
CA THR A 209 10.98 3.53 -10.92
C THR A 209 10.14 3.56 -9.65
N ILE A 210 10.28 2.51 -8.81
CA ILE A 210 9.51 2.34 -7.57
C ILE A 210 10.15 3.10 -6.41
N CYS A 211 11.44 2.88 -6.12
CA CYS A 211 12.11 3.44 -4.94
C CYS A 211 13.22 4.44 -5.24
N GLY A 212 13.60 4.62 -6.51
CA GLY A 212 14.68 5.52 -6.91
C GLY A 212 16.10 4.97 -6.73
N TYR A 213 16.27 3.68 -6.35
CA TYR A 213 17.58 3.05 -6.27
C TYR A 213 18.27 3.09 -7.64
N GLU A 214 19.57 3.41 -7.65
CA GLU A 214 20.40 3.50 -8.87
C GLU A 214 21.39 2.34 -8.93
N TYR A 215 21.36 1.64 -10.05
CA TYR A 215 22.36 0.64 -10.42
C TYR A 215 23.26 1.24 -11.52
N VAL A 216 24.58 1.18 -11.34
CA VAL A 216 25.57 1.68 -12.29
C VAL A 216 26.19 0.49 -13.02
N GLY A 217 25.95 0.39 -14.33
CA GLY A 217 26.44 -0.70 -15.17
C GLY A 217 26.03 -0.51 -16.62
N GLU A 218 26.79 -1.03 -17.57
CA GLU A 218 26.48 -0.94 -19.01
C GLU A 218 25.12 -1.58 -19.32
N GLU A 219 24.84 -2.71 -18.71
CA GLU A 219 23.58 -3.45 -18.79
C GLU A 219 23.04 -3.77 -17.39
N LEU A 220 21.71 -3.81 -17.28
CA LEU A 220 21.04 -4.30 -16.09
C LEU A 220 20.79 -5.81 -16.27
N PRO A 221 21.27 -6.69 -15.35
CA PRO A 221 20.98 -8.11 -15.44
C PRO A 221 19.47 -8.39 -15.49
N GLU A 222 19.02 -9.34 -16.31
CA GLU A 222 17.60 -9.67 -16.47
C GLU A 222 16.97 -10.18 -15.15
N ASP A 223 17.77 -10.84 -14.32
CA ASP A 223 17.38 -11.38 -13.02
C ASP A 223 17.66 -10.39 -11.87
N PHE A 224 18.03 -9.13 -12.17
CA PHE A 224 18.31 -8.13 -11.14
C PHE A 224 17.09 -7.82 -10.30
N ILE A 225 17.26 -7.90 -9.01
CA ILE A 225 16.24 -7.52 -8.02
C ILE A 225 16.72 -6.30 -7.25
N CYS A 226 15.88 -5.27 -7.22
CA CYS A 226 16.19 -4.05 -6.47
C CYS A 226 16.52 -4.38 -5.01
N PRO A 227 17.69 -3.99 -4.48
CA PRO A 227 18.08 -4.31 -3.12
C PRO A 227 17.21 -3.59 -2.07
N ILE A 228 16.58 -2.47 -2.45
CA ILE A 228 15.75 -1.65 -1.56
C ILE A 228 14.31 -2.15 -1.53
N CYS A 229 13.62 -2.22 -2.68
CA CYS A 229 12.18 -2.51 -2.76
C CYS A 229 11.85 -3.90 -3.29
N LYS A 230 12.88 -4.70 -3.64
CA LYS A 230 12.75 -6.08 -4.15
C LYS A 230 11.97 -6.20 -5.49
N HIS A 231 11.80 -5.12 -6.22
CA HIS A 231 11.19 -5.13 -7.54
C HIS A 231 12.17 -5.65 -8.61
N PRO A 232 11.67 -6.32 -9.67
CA PRO A 232 12.50 -6.93 -10.71
C PRO A 232 13.12 -5.87 -11.66
N ALA A 233 14.04 -6.32 -12.51
CA ALA A 233 14.70 -5.49 -13.52
C ALA A 233 13.72 -4.75 -14.46
N SER A 234 12.53 -5.32 -14.72
CA SER A 234 11.48 -4.68 -15.53
C SER A 234 10.99 -3.33 -14.97
N ASP A 235 11.20 -3.08 -13.69
CA ASP A 235 10.82 -1.82 -13.03
C ASP A 235 11.98 -0.82 -12.96
N PHE A 236 13.02 -1.03 -13.77
CA PHE A 236 14.13 -0.10 -13.93
C PHE A 236 14.06 0.61 -15.28
N GLU A 237 14.39 1.90 -15.26
CA GLU A 237 14.56 2.72 -16.46
C GLU A 237 16.03 3.14 -16.64
N LYS A 238 16.48 3.20 -17.90
CA LYS A 238 17.82 3.67 -18.25
C LYS A 238 17.82 5.20 -18.24
N ILE A 239 18.68 5.81 -17.42
CA ILE A 239 18.77 7.27 -17.25
C ILE A 239 20.15 7.84 -17.56
N GLY A 240 20.93 7.25 -18.43
CA GLY A 240 22.23 7.77 -18.87
C GLY A 240 22.86 6.83 -19.90
N GLY A 241 23.58 7.37 -20.84
CA GLY A 241 24.17 6.67 -21.99
C GLY A 241 23.75 7.35 -23.29
N ASP A 242 24.58 7.32 -24.30
CA ASP A 242 24.42 8.02 -25.57
C ASP A 242 23.06 7.74 -26.24
N ASN A 243 22.06 8.58 -25.97
CA ASN A 243 20.91 8.88 -26.85
C ASN A 243 20.00 9.94 -26.21
N VAL A 244 20.53 11.14 -26.01
CA VAL A 244 19.67 12.33 -25.87
C VAL A 244 19.27 12.75 -27.29
N ILE A 245 18.14 12.27 -27.77
CA ILE A 245 17.46 12.92 -28.90
C ILE A 245 16.90 14.23 -28.35
N ILE A 246 17.66 15.30 -28.59
CA ILE A 246 17.17 16.67 -28.39
C ILE A 246 16.07 16.88 -29.44
N GLY A 247 14.83 16.67 -29.08
CA GLY A 247 13.64 17.08 -29.81
C GLY A 247 13.47 18.58 -29.63
N SER A 248 14.02 19.34 -30.57
CA SER A 248 13.77 20.77 -30.72
C SER A 248 12.36 21.02 -31.24
N ARG A 249 11.69 21.96 -30.57
CA ARG A 249 10.54 22.82 -30.87
C ARG A 249 9.22 22.42 -30.24
#